data_2e37e0b808685ad985d5b6b82ddf6b0d
#
_entry.id   2e37e0b808685ad985d5b6b82ddf6b0d
#
_cell.length_a   1.000
_cell.length_b   1.000
_cell.length_c   1.000
_cell.angle_alpha   90.00
_cell.angle_beta   90.00
_cell.angle_gamma   90.00
#
_symmetry.space_group_name_H-M   'P 1'
#
loop_
_entity.id
_entity.type
_entity.pdbx_description
1 polymer ?
#
loop_
_entity_poly.entity_id
_entity_poly.type
_entity_poly.pdbx_seq_one_letter_code
_entity_poly.pdbx_strand_id
1 'polypeptide(L)'
;LIYGAYGKSTSSPGYIVVLNDNASSWKGSWVTTGNSYLKGKNLKCYAWYSPVSGQNYQPATKWCDSTGKVEVWAPPRGYAVYSVDGL
;
A
#
# COMPACT_ATOMS: atom_id res chain seq x y z
N LEU A 1 -10.30 7.67 -2.47
CA LEU A 1 -9.14 6.88 -2.07
C LEU A 1 -8.87 7.08 -0.59
N ILE A 2 -8.85 5.98 0.14
CA ILE A 2 -8.66 6.00 1.58
C ILE A 2 -7.51 5.06 1.91
N TYR A 3 -6.70 5.44 2.89
CA TYR A 3 -5.64 4.57 3.37
C TYR A 3 -5.59 4.58 4.89
N GLY A 4 -4.99 3.53 5.44
CA GLY A 4 -4.64 3.47 6.85
C GLY A 4 -3.26 2.86 7.02
N ALA A 5 -2.52 3.32 8.01
CA ALA A 5 -1.22 2.77 8.34
C ALA A 5 -1.29 2.21 9.76
N TYR A 6 -0.83 0.98 9.92
CA TYR A 6 -0.93 0.27 11.18
C TYR A 6 0.43 -0.31 11.54
N GLY A 7 0.61 -0.56 12.83
CA GLY A 7 1.88 -1.00 13.35
C GLY A 7 2.74 0.18 13.73
N LYS A 8 2.83 0.45 15.01
CA LYS A 8 3.58 1.61 15.54
C LYS A 8 4.93 1.23 16.08
N SER A 9 5.14 -0.05 16.31
CA SER A 9 6.34 -0.54 16.96
C SER A 9 7.50 -0.58 16.00
N THR A 10 8.69 -0.23 16.48
CA THR A 10 9.91 -0.42 15.73
C THR A 10 10.35 -1.89 15.71
N SER A 11 9.73 -2.74 16.51
CA SER A 11 10.03 -4.16 16.57
C SER A 11 9.16 -5.01 15.68
N SER A 12 8.15 -4.42 15.02
CA SER A 12 7.33 -5.16 14.09
C SER A 12 6.95 -4.29 12.90
N PRO A 13 6.96 -4.82 11.68
CA PRO A 13 6.57 -4.07 10.52
C PRO A 13 5.07 -3.78 10.57
N GLY A 14 4.71 -2.55 10.22
CA GLY A 14 3.33 -2.19 10.03
C GLY A 14 2.91 -2.45 8.60
N TYR A 15 1.73 -2.00 8.26
CA TYR A 15 1.22 -2.11 6.91
C TYR A 15 0.38 -0.89 6.55
N ILE A 16 0.23 -0.66 5.25
CA ILE A 16 -0.59 0.42 4.71
C ILE A 16 -1.72 -0.20 3.92
N VAL A 17 -2.94 0.13 4.28
CA VAL A 17 -4.13 -0.32 3.56
C VAL A 17 -4.62 0.80 2.67
N VAL A 18 -4.83 0.48 1.40
CA VAL A 18 -5.35 1.42 0.41
C VAL A 18 -6.69 0.92 -0.06
N LEU A 19 -7.70 1.78 0.02
CA LEU A 19 -9.05 1.48 -0.44
C LEU A 19 -9.37 2.38 -1.62
N ASN A 20 -9.86 1.80 -2.70
CA ASN A 20 -10.21 2.52 -3.92
C ASN A 20 -11.66 2.24 -4.27
N ASP A 21 -12.50 3.26 -4.22
CA ASP A 21 -13.93 3.16 -4.54
C ASP A 21 -14.25 3.60 -5.98
N ASN A 22 -13.24 3.92 -6.78
CA ASN A 22 -13.47 4.24 -8.18
C ASN A 22 -13.98 3.02 -8.94
N ALA A 23 -14.98 3.21 -9.79
CA ALA A 23 -15.67 2.10 -10.43
C ALA A 23 -14.85 1.40 -11.51
N SER A 24 -13.86 2.07 -12.11
CA SER A 24 -13.22 1.54 -13.32
C SER A 24 -11.70 1.77 -13.38
N SER A 25 -11.15 2.64 -12.55
CA SER A 25 -9.76 3.07 -12.66
C SER A 25 -8.96 2.75 -11.42
N TRP A 26 -7.71 2.33 -11.61
CA TRP A 26 -6.71 2.29 -10.56
C TRP A 26 -6.48 3.69 -10.02
N LYS A 27 -6.27 3.80 -8.72
CA LYS A 27 -5.96 5.08 -8.08
C LYS A 27 -4.76 4.93 -7.17
N GLY A 28 -3.91 5.95 -7.19
CA GLY A 28 -2.75 6.03 -6.32
C GLY A 28 -2.75 7.29 -5.51
N SER A 29 -2.03 7.28 -4.42
CA SER A 29 -1.88 8.43 -3.56
C SER A 29 -0.52 8.40 -2.88
N TRP A 30 0.08 9.58 -2.72
CA TRP A 30 1.27 9.74 -1.91
C TRP A 30 0.86 9.82 -0.45
N VAL A 31 1.44 8.96 0.36
CA VAL A 31 1.18 8.92 1.80
C VAL A 31 2.50 8.97 2.56
N THR A 32 2.45 9.41 3.80
CA THR A 32 3.62 9.43 4.66
C THR A 32 3.35 8.55 5.87
N THR A 33 4.14 7.49 6.03
CA THR A 33 4.02 6.61 7.19
C THR A 33 4.89 7.12 8.33
N GLY A 34 4.35 7.02 9.54
CA GLY A 34 5.15 7.25 10.75
C GLY A 34 5.87 6.01 11.25
N ASN A 35 5.68 4.88 10.60
CA ASN A 35 6.27 3.62 11.02
C ASN A 35 7.73 3.54 10.55
N SER A 36 8.66 3.62 11.49
CA SER A 36 10.10 3.60 11.17
C SER A 36 10.56 2.28 10.53
N TYR A 37 9.81 1.20 10.72
CA TYR A 37 10.14 -0.09 10.12
C TYR A 37 9.96 -0.08 8.60
N LEU A 38 9.09 0.77 8.08
CA LEU A 38 8.81 0.86 6.66
C LEU A 38 9.67 1.90 5.93
N LYS A 39 10.29 2.83 6.67
CA LYS A 39 11.06 3.91 6.08
C LYS A 39 12.35 3.40 5.44
N GLY A 40 12.66 3.93 4.26
CA GLY A 40 13.88 3.57 3.54
C GLY A 40 13.86 2.14 3.03
N LYS A 41 12.71 1.62 2.67
CA LYS A 41 12.56 0.23 2.23
C LYS A 41 11.59 0.12 1.07
N ASN A 42 11.71 -0.98 0.33
CA ASN A 42 10.71 -1.34 -0.65
C ASN A 42 9.48 -1.91 0.06
N LEU A 43 8.31 -1.49 -0.37
CA LEU A 43 7.05 -2.00 0.14
C LEU A 43 6.38 -2.85 -0.93
N LYS A 44 6.11 -4.09 -0.56
CA LYS A 44 5.45 -5.06 -1.42
C LYS A 44 3.97 -5.13 -1.08
N CYS A 45 3.14 -5.34 -2.08
CA CYS A 45 1.72 -5.60 -1.84
C CYS A 45 1.52 -7.07 -1.54
N TYR A 46 1.01 -7.36 -0.36
CA TYR A 46 0.80 -8.73 0.12
C TYR A 46 -0.63 -9.21 -0.04
N ALA A 47 -1.57 -8.30 -0.17
CA ALA A 47 -2.96 -8.65 -0.40
C ALA A 47 -3.60 -7.58 -1.27
N TRP A 48 -4.44 -8.00 -2.17
CA TRP A 48 -5.17 -7.10 -3.07
C TRP A 48 -6.43 -7.81 -3.57
N TYR A 49 -7.38 -7.01 -4.02
CA TYR A 49 -8.57 -7.54 -4.65
C TYR A 49 -9.26 -6.46 -5.47
N SER A 50 -9.78 -6.85 -6.62
CA SER A 50 -10.70 -6.03 -7.40
C SER A 50 -11.75 -6.93 -8.04
N PRO A 51 -13.04 -6.57 -7.93
CA PRO A 51 -14.11 -7.29 -8.64
C PRO A 51 -14.19 -6.92 -10.11
N VAL A 52 -13.47 -5.89 -10.55
CA VAL A 52 -13.54 -5.40 -11.92
C VAL A 52 -12.75 -6.33 -12.83
N SER A 53 -13.38 -6.78 -13.92
CA SER A 53 -12.79 -7.73 -14.85
C SER A 53 -11.45 -7.22 -15.40
N GLY A 54 -10.42 -8.06 -15.33
CA GLY A 54 -9.09 -7.74 -15.82
C GLY A 54 -8.28 -6.83 -14.91
N GLN A 55 -8.80 -6.43 -13.76
CA GLN A 55 -8.13 -5.48 -12.87
C GLN A 55 -7.64 -6.08 -11.56
N ASN A 56 -7.88 -7.38 -11.34
CA ASN A 56 -7.47 -8.04 -10.11
C ASN A 56 -6.07 -8.63 -10.25
N TYR A 57 -5.06 -7.77 -10.15
CA TYR A 57 -3.66 -8.21 -10.22
C TYR A 57 -2.82 -7.45 -9.20
N GLN A 58 -1.64 -7.98 -8.91
CA GLN A 58 -0.80 -7.45 -7.84
C GLN A 58 -0.26 -6.06 -8.19
N PRO A 59 -0.47 -5.08 -7.31
CA PRO A 59 0.19 -3.79 -7.44
C PRO A 59 1.71 -3.91 -7.37
N ALA A 60 2.41 -3.03 -8.07
CA ALA A 60 3.86 -3.04 -8.08
C ALA A 60 4.44 -2.69 -6.70
N THR A 61 5.62 -3.25 -6.41
CA THR A 61 6.41 -2.88 -5.25
C THR A 61 6.81 -1.41 -5.35
N LYS A 62 6.72 -0.68 -4.25
CA LYS A 62 6.99 0.76 -4.20
C LYS A 62 8.09 1.08 -3.20
N TRP A 63 8.90 2.06 -3.54
CA TRP A 63 9.95 2.54 -2.64
C TRP A 63 9.39 3.56 -1.65
N CYS A 64 9.59 3.27 -0.37
CA CYS A 64 9.28 4.21 0.71
C CYS A 64 10.59 4.89 1.12
N ASP A 65 10.65 6.21 1.02
CA ASP A 65 11.89 6.91 1.33
C ASP A 65 12.15 7.00 2.82
N SER A 66 13.30 7.59 3.18
CA SER A 66 13.70 7.68 4.58
C SER A 66 12.79 8.57 5.43
N THR A 67 11.99 9.42 4.79
CA THR A 67 10.99 10.26 5.48
C THR A 67 9.66 9.56 5.64
N GLY A 68 9.48 8.40 5.02
CA GLY A 68 8.25 7.63 5.07
C GLY A 68 7.29 7.89 3.93
N LYS A 69 7.71 8.63 2.90
CA LYS A 69 6.85 8.96 1.77
C LYS A 69 6.87 7.85 0.73
N VAL A 70 5.69 7.41 0.33
CA VAL A 70 5.53 6.35 -0.66
C VAL A 70 4.24 6.57 -1.44
N GLU A 71 4.26 6.23 -2.72
CA GLU A 71 3.06 6.23 -3.56
C GLU A 71 2.46 4.83 -3.59
N VAL A 72 1.25 4.70 -3.06
CA VAL A 72 0.55 3.42 -2.98
C VAL A 72 -0.65 3.42 -3.92
N TRP A 73 -0.97 2.26 -4.47
CA TRP A 73 -2.00 2.10 -5.50
C TRP A 73 -2.95 0.98 -5.14
N ALA A 74 -4.20 1.11 -5.55
CA ALA A 74 -5.18 0.06 -5.40
C ALA A 74 -6.01 -0.10 -6.67
N PRO A 75 -6.44 -1.33 -7.00
CA PRO A 75 -7.29 -1.57 -8.15
C PRO A 75 -8.70 -1.02 -7.93
N PRO A 76 -9.47 -0.83 -9.02
CA PRO A 76 -10.81 -0.24 -8.92
C PRO A 76 -11.74 -1.09 -8.06
N ARG A 77 -12.54 -0.42 -7.24
CA ARG A 77 -13.50 -1.02 -6.30
C ARG A 77 -12.86 -2.05 -5.38
N GLY A 78 -11.59 -1.88 -5.10
CA GLY A 78 -10.81 -2.87 -4.39
C GLY A 78 -9.90 -2.27 -3.35
N TYR A 79 -8.92 -3.09 -2.97
CA TYR A 79 -7.97 -2.70 -1.94
C TYR A 79 -6.59 -3.26 -2.25
N ALA A 80 -5.61 -2.71 -1.55
CA ALA A 80 -4.24 -3.22 -1.54
C ALA A 80 -3.66 -3.05 -0.14
N VAL A 81 -2.84 -4.01 0.27
CA VAL A 81 -2.17 -3.99 1.57
C VAL A 81 -0.68 -4.11 1.34
N TYR A 82 0.06 -3.08 1.73
CA TYR A 82 1.51 -3.02 1.55
C TYR A 82 2.21 -3.18 2.89
N SER A 83 3.36 -3.84 2.86
CA SER A 83 4.29 -3.88 3.98
C SER A 83 5.70 -4.04 3.45
N VAL A 84 6.68 -4.08 4.37
CA VAL A 84 8.08 -4.21 3.97
C VAL A 84 8.28 -5.49 3.15
N ASP A 85 9.02 -5.37 2.04
CA ASP A 85 9.37 -6.52 1.21
C ASP A 85 10.30 -7.45 1.99
N GLY A 86 10.03 -8.74 1.93
CA GLY A 86 10.81 -9.72 2.67
C GLY A 86 10.27 -10.04 4.07
N LEU A 87 9.00 -9.75 4.29
CA LEU A 87 8.32 -10.06 5.54
C LEU A 87 8.43 -11.54 5.91
#